data_65f20b9ce15be07a3b639a0eb33e033c
#
_entry.id   65f20b9ce15be07a3b639a0eb33e033c
#
_cell.length_a   1.000
_cell.length_b   1.000
_cell.length_c   1.000
_cell.angle_alpha   90.00
_cell.angle_beta   90.00
_cell.angle_gamma   90.00
#
_symmetry.space_group_name_H-M   'P 1'
#
loop_
_entity.id
_entity.type
_entity.pdbx_description
1 polymer ?
#
loop_
_entity_poly.entity_id
_entity_poly.type
_entity_poly.pdbx_seq_one_letter_code
_entity_poly.pdbx_strand_id
1 'polypeptide(L)'
;MAKGKYEYWITSEENIKELKKEPRYIFIGNEKEFEDNISENIEEICQGLRLPPIKKIGRQKMINIDNFYIKPDIMIRHIDGTMTVFEVKKINEKYPSTGTSNQMGGIGQLLLYKTVLETIIDAPVRAGLIDNKIYYRTYCAFLKHRLPIALMDFQKDRIFVPYNGWDVIQC
;
A
#
# COMPACT_ATOMS: atom_id res chain seq x y z
N MET A 1 -29.60 -8.33 -13.75
CA MET A 1 -28.14 -8.54 -13.80
C MET A 1 -27.85 -9.78 -14.62
N ALA A 2 -26.98 -9.66 -15.61
CA ALA A 2 -26.49 -10.85 -16.30
C ALA A 2 -25.74 -11.73 -15.28
N LYS A 3 -26.18 -12.95 -15.10
CA LYS A 3 -25.49 -13.92 -14.26
C LYS A 3 -24.09 -14.14 -14.84
N GLY A 4 -23.07 -13.90 -14.03
CA GLY A 4 -21.70 -14.01 -14.48
C GLY A 4 -21.35 -15.46 -14.85
N LYS A 5 -20.51 -15.63 -15.87
CA LYS A 5 -20.00 -16.93 -16.36
C LYS A 5 -19.38 -17.84 -15.29
N TYR A 6 -19.19 -17.33 -14.06
CA TYR A 6 -18.43 -17.97 -12.97
C TYR A 6 -19.25 -18.26 -11.71
N GLU A 7 -20.58 -18.14 -11.78
CA GLU A 7 -21.45 -18.40 -10.60
C GLU A 7 -21.31 -19.82 -10.06
N TYR A 8 -20.96 -20.80 -10.89
CA TYR A 8 -20.74 -22.18 -10.44
C TYR A 8 -19.48 -22.39 -9.58
N TRP A 9 -18.59 -21.41 -9.53
CA TRP A 9 -17.44 -21.42 -8.61
C TRP A 9 -17.78 -20.92 -7.21
N ILE A 10 -18.94 -20.28 -7.06
CA ILE A 10 -19.36 -19.64 -5.83
C ILE A 10 -20.12 -20.66 -5.01
N THR A 11 -19.56 -21.07 -3.88
CA THR A 11 -20.11 -22.08 -3.00
C THR A 11 -20.86 -21.51 -1.80
N SER A 12 -20.75 -20.18 -1.52
CA SER A 12 -21.40 -19.52 -0.40
C SER A 12 -21.66 -18.05 -0.72
N GLU A 13 -22.94 -17.67 -0.82
CA GLU A 13 -23.35 -16.27 -1.00
C GLU A 13 -23.06 -15.41 0.25
N GLU A 14 -23.08 -16.01 1.43
CA GLU A 14 -22.84 -15.31 2.68
C GLU A 14 -21.38 -14.85 2.80
N ASN A 15 -20.45 -15.71 2.44
CA ASN A 15 -19.02 -15.39 2.40
C ASN A 15 -18.72 -14.30 1.38
N ILE A 16 -19.45 -14.27 0.27
CA ILE A 16 -19.30 -13.23 -0.76
C ILE A 16 -19.77 -11.87 -0.25
N LYS A 17 -20.83 -11.81 0.54
CA LYS A 17 -21.31 -10.54 1.13
C LYS A 17 -20.21 -9.88 1.96
N GLU A 18 -19.49 -10.65 2.77
CA GLU A 18 -18.37 -10.12 3.54
C GLU A 18 -17.26 -9.54 2.66
N LEU A 19 -16.87 -10.26 1.61
CA LEU A 19 -15.84 -9.79 0.67
C LEU A 19 -16.26 -8.57 -0.14
N LYS A 20 -17.55 -8.34 -0.30
CA LYS A 20 -18.10 -7.17 -1.01
C LYS A 20 -18.18 -5.91 -0.15
N LYS A 21 -17.97 -6.00 1.15
CA LYS A 21 -18.03 -4.82 2.03
C LYS A 21 -17.08 -3.74 1.54
N GLU A 22 -17.64 -2.57 1.34
CA GLU A 22 -16.90 -1.41 0.91
C GLU A 22 -16.61 -0.51 2.11
N PRO A 23 -15.37 -0.13 2.35
CA PRO A 23 -15.03 0.80 3.40
C PRO A 23 -15.54 2.22 3.07
N ARG A 24 -15.73 3.02 4.07
CA ARG A 24 -15.95 4.46 3.88
C ARG A 24 -14.64 5.10 3.47
N TYR A 25 -14.71 6.07 2.58
CA TYR A 25 -13.56 6.91 2.24
C TYR A 25 -13.95 8.38 2.32
N ILE A 26 -12.98 9.22 2.59
CA ILE A 26 -13.21 10.65 2.89
C ILE A 26 -12.47 11.55 1.89
N PHE A 27 -11.31 11.13 1.38
CA PHE A 27 -10.56 11.96 0.46
C PHE A 27 -11.25 12.05 -0.90
N ILE A 28 -11.51 13.29 -1.36
CA ILE A 28 -12.04 13.60 -2.67
C ILE A 28 -10.97 14.40 -3.43
N GLY A 29 -10.64 13.99 -4.64
CA GLY A 29 -9.61 14.60 -5.46
C GLY A 29 -9.00 13.58 -6.43
N ASN A 30 -8.08 14.02 -7.28
CA ASN A 30 -7.36 13.11 -8.17
C ASN A 30 -6.18 12.43 -7.45
N GLU A 31 -5.56 11.44 -8.12
CA GLU A 31 -4.47 10.66 -7.54
C GLU A 31 -3.25 11.52 -7.19
N LYS A 32 -2.94 12.51 -8.03
CA LYS A 32 -1.85 13.44 -7.77
C LYS A 32 -2.09 14.30 -6.53
N GLU A 33 -3.29 14.84 -6.38
CA GLU A 33 -3.68 15.61 -5.19
C GLU A 33 -3.60 14.75 -3.92
N PHE A 34 -3.97 13.49 -4.02
CA PHE A 34 -3.85 12.55 -2.91
C PHE A 34 -2.39 12.26 -2.56
N GLU A 35 -1.54 12.01 -3.54
CA GLU A 35 -0.10 11.81 -3.36
C GLU A 35 0.59 13.06 -2.80
N ASP A 36 0.22 14.26 -3.27
CA ASP A 36 0.72 15.53 -2.77
C ASP A 36 0.34 15.71 -1.29
N ASN A 37 -0.91 15.43 -0.93
CA ASN A 37 -1.37 15.52 0.45
C ASN A 37 -0.63 14.55 1.37
N ILE A 38 -0.39 13.31 0.95
CA ILE A 38 0.43 12.35 1.70
C ILE A 38 1.84 12.90 1.90
N SER A 39 2.43 13.43 0.84
CA SER A 39 3.81 13.95 0.88
C SER A 39 3.97 15.16 1.79
N GLU A 40 2.98 16.03 1.83
CA GLU A 40 2.94 17.18 2.74
C GLU A 40 2.86 16.76 4.22
N ASN A 41 2.22 15.62 4.49
CA ASN A 41 2.04 15.09 5.84
C ASN A 41 3.01 13.94 6.17
N ILE A 42 4.04 13.72 5.36
CA ILE A 42 4.90 12.53 5.48
C ILE A 42 5.64 12.42 6.82
N GLU A 43 6.04 13.54 7.38
CA GLU A 43 6.72 13.56 8.69
C GLU A 43 5.77 13.14 9.81
N GLU A 44 4.55 13.65 9.81
CA GLU A 44 3.51 13.27 10.77
C GLU A 44 3.09 11.80 10.61
N ILE A 45 2.99 11.34 9.37
CA ILE A 45 2.73 9.93 9.05
C ILE A 45 3.83 9.05 9.64
N CYS A 46 5.10 9.39 9.43
CA CYS A 46 6.22 8.64 9.96
C CYS A 46 6.25 8.64 11.49
N GLN A 47 5.95 9.76 12.13
CA GLN A 47 5.84 9.86 13.58
C GLN A 47 4.69 9.00 14.12
N GLY A 48 3.51 9.06 13.49
CA GLY A 48 2.36 8.23 13.85
C GLY A 48 2.63 6.73 13.72
N LEU A 49 3.43 6.34 12.75
CA LEU A 49 3.89 4.97 12.54
C LEU A 49 5.08 4.58 13.43
N ARG A 50 5.58 5.49 14.26
CA ARG A 50 6.77 5.32 15.11
C ARG A 50 8.02 4.89 14.34
N LEU A 51 8.17 5.44 13.13
CA LEU A 51 9.36 5.21 12.33
C LEU A 51 10.56 6.00 12.87
N PRO A 52 11.78 5.53 12.60
CA PRO A 52 12.98 6.30 12.93
C PRO A 52 12.97 7.68 12.25
N PRO A 53 13.67 8.69 12.79
CA PRO A 53 13.73 10.00 12.20
C PRO A 53 14.19 9.97 10.74
N ILE A 54 13.65 10.87 9.96
CA ILE A 54 13.90 10.98 8.52
C ILE A 54 15.27 11.61 8.28
N LYS A 55 16.09 10.96 7.44
CA LYS A 55 17.34 11.52 6.91
C LYS A 55 17.15 12.13 5.54
N LYS A 56 16.39 11.45 4.66
CA LYS A 56 16.16 11.88 3.29
C LYS A 56 14.86 11.31 2.75
N ILE A 57 14.15 12.12 1.99
CA ILE A 57 12.93 11.71 1.26
C ILE A 57 13.19 11.81 -0.24
N GLY A 58 12.75 10.81 -0.99
CA GLY A 58 12.68 10.81 -2.44
C GLY A 58 11.25 10.53 -2.91
N ARG A 59 10.74 11.38 -3.80
CA ARG A 59 9.46 11.17 -4.48
C ARG A 59 9.71 10.77 -5.93
N GLN A 60 9.01 9.75 -6.40
CA GLN A 60 9.08 9.28 -7.79
C GLN A 60 10.52 9.11 -8.30
N LYS A 61 11.43 8.73 -7.41
CA LYS A 61 12.84 8.55 -7.76
C LYS A 61 13.06 7.20 -8.42
N MET A 62 13.64 7.24 -9.60
CA MET A 62 14.01 6.04 -10.33
C MET A 62 15.36 5.52 -9.83
N ILE A 63 15.42 4.22 -9.55
CA ILE A 63 16.66 3.50 -9.28
C ILE A 63 16.87 2.52 -10.42
N ASN A 64 17.90 2.79 -11.23
CA ASN A 64 18.29 1.92 -12.33
C ASN A 64 19.21 0.80 -11.83
N ILE A 65 18.91 -0.42 -12.24
CA ILE A 65 19.65 -1.61 -11.88
C ILE A 65 19.90 -2.36 -13.19
N ASP A 66 20.90 -1.94 -13.90
CA ASP A 66 21.30 -2.50 -15.20
C ASP A 66 20.14 -2.56 -16.21
N ASN A 67 19.52 -3.71 -16.38
CA ASN A 67 18.47 -3.94 -17.38
C ASN A 67 17.03 -3.72 -16.88
N PHE A 68 16.87 -3.28 -15.64
CA PHE A 68 15.56 -2.91 -15.09
C PHE A 68 15.67 -1.71 -14.14
N TYR A 69 14.53 -1.17 -13.74
CA TYR A 69 14.47 -0.10 -12.74
C TYR A 69 13.28 -0.30 -11.80
N ILE A 70 13.39 0.31 -10.64
CA ILE A 70 12.28 0.50 -9.72
C ILE A 70 12.01 1.99 -9.53
N LYS A 71 10.75 2.35 -9.29
CA LYS A 71 10.35 3.75 -9.10
C LYS A 71 9.24 3.83 -8.06
N PRO A 72 9.57 3.70 -6.78
CA PRO A 72 8.59 3.89 -5.71
C PRO A 72 8.01 5.30 -5.70
N ASP A 73 6.76 5.46 -5.29
CA ASP A 73 6.15 6.76 -5.16
C ASP A 73 6.84 7.60 -4.08
N ILE A 74 7.11 7.01 -2.92
CA ILE A 74 7.84 7.67 -1.84
C ILE A 74 8.89 6.71 -1.28
N MET A 75 10.14 7.18 -1.16
CA MET A 75 11.22 6.49 -0.45
C MET A 75 11.74 7.36 0.67
N ILE A 76 11.93 6.76 1.85
CA ILE A 76 12.45 7.44 3.03
C ILE A 76 13.68 6.70 3.54
N ARG A 77 14.81 7.39 3.58
CA ARG A 77 16.00 6.93 4.31
C ARG A 77 15.95 7.48 5.72
N HIS A 78 16.10 6.61 6.71
CA HIS A 78 16.14 6.97 8.12
C HIS A 78 17.56 7.18 8.62
N ILE A 79 17.70 7.89 9.76
CA ILE A 79 19.03 8.14 10.35
C ILE A 79 19.70 6.86 10.84
N ASP A 80 18.93 5.86 11.24
CA ASP A 80 19.45 4.55 11.66
C ASP A 80 19.93 3.65 10.49
N GLY A 81 19.84 4.14 9.26
CA GLY A 81 20.22 3.40 8.06
C GLY A 81 19.11 2.53 7.46
N THR A 82 17.98 2.36 8.12
CA THR A 82 16.83 1.65 7.54
C THR A 82 16.12 2.48 6.49
N MET A 83 15.23 1.87 5.72
CA MET A 83 14.47 2.53 4.68
C MET A 83 12.99 2.16 4.78
N THR A 84 12.13 3.10 4.38
CA THR A 84 10.71 2.86 4.19
C THR A 84 10.31 3.27 2.78
N VAL A 85 9.51 2.44 2.12
CA VAL A 85 8.95 2.73 0.80
C VAL A 85 7.44 2.65 0.85
N PHE A 86 6.80 3.62 0.20
CA PHE A 86 5.36 3.64 0.06
C PHE A 86 4.97 3.64 -1.41
N GLU A 87 3.96 2.86 -1.71
CA GLU A 87 3.20 2.96 -2.94
C GLU A 87 1.85 3.58 -2.62
N VAL A 88 1.46 4.57 -3.38
CA VAL A 88 0.24 5.34 -3.18
C VAL A 88 -0.76 4.96 -4.26
N LYS A 89 -1.93 4.52 -3.84
CA LYS A 89 -3.06 4.25 -4.74
C LYS A 89 -4.26 5.05 -4.29
N LYS A 90 -5.09 5.44 -5.23
CA LYS A 90 -6.34 6.10 -4.97
C LYS A 90 -7.44 5.43 -5.78
N ILE A 91 -8.55 5.13 -5.12
CA ILE A 91 -9.72 4.63 -5.83
C ILE A 91 -10.20 5.71 -6.81
N ASN A 92 -10.40 5.29 -8.04
CA ASN A 92 -11.03 6.11 -9.04
C ASN A 92 -12.55 5.99 -8.87
N GLU A 93 -13.19 7.05 -8.39
CA GLU A 93 -14.64 7.06 -8.14
C GLU A 93 -15.45 6.84 -9.41
N LYS A 94 -14.92 7.23 -10.56
CA LYS A 94 -15.53 7.01 -11.85
C LYS A 94 -15.48 5.54 -12.30
N TYR A 95 -14.45 4.83 -11.86
CA TYR A 95 -14.23 3.42 -12.19
C TYR A 95 -13.89 2.60 -10.93
N PRO A 96 -14.83 2.50 -9.97
CA PRO A 96 -14.54 1.86 -8.68
C PRO A 96 -14.20 0.38 -8.80
N SER A 97 -14.62 -0.29 -9.87
CA SER A 97 -14.29 -1.70 -10.13
C SER A 97 -12.80 -1.98 -10.31
N THR A 98 -12.01 -0.96 -10.63
CA THR A 98 -10.55 -1.09 -10.80
C THR A 98 -9.76 -1.03 -9.49
N GLY A 99 -10.41 -0.65 -8.38
CA GLY A 99 -9.74 -0.38 -7.11
C GLY A 99 -8.98 -1.60 -6.55
N THR A 100 -9.60 -2.77 -6.56
CA THR A 100 -8.94 -4.00 -6.09
C THR A 100 -7.72 -4.34 -6.96
N SER A 101 -7.86 -4.23 -8.27
CA SER A 101 -6.76 -4.48 -9.20
C SER A 101 -5.60 -3.50 -8.99
N ASN A 102 -5.89 -2.23 -8.73
CA ASN A 102 -4.88 -1.22 -8.42
C ASN A 102 -4.15 -1.52 -7.11
N GLN A 103 -4.89 -1.93 -6.07
CA GLN A 103 -4.28 -2.34 -4.80
C GLN A 103 -3.38 -3.58 -4.99
N MET A 104 -3.83 -4.58 -5.72
CA MET A 104 -3.02 -5.76 -6.04
C MET A 104 -1.75 -5.41 -6.82
N GLY A 105 -1.86 -4.49 -7.78
CA GLY A 105 -0.70 -3.96 -8.52
C GLY A 105 0.31 -3.29 -7.57
N GLY A 106 -0.16 -2.45 -6.66
CA GLY A 106 0.67 -1.81 -5.64
C GLY A 106 1.37 -2.81 -4.71
N ILE A 107 0.67 -3.87 -4.31
CA ILE A 107 1.25 -4.95 -3.49
C ILE A 107 2.40 -5.63 -4.23
N GLY A 108 2.20 -6.00 -5.49
CA GLY A 108 3.24 -6.62 -6.31
C GLY A 108 4.46 -5.74 -6.48
N GLN A 109 4.25 -4.44 -6.74
CA GLN A 109 5.32 -3.44 -6.82
C GLN A 109 6.10 -3.36 -5.51
N LEU A 110 5.42 -3.26 -4.37
CA LEU A 110 6.04 -3.15 -3.05
C LEU A 110 6.87 -4.37 -2.67
N LEU A 111 6.41 -5.57 -2.99
CA LEU A 111 7.18 -6.79 -2.76
C LEU A 111 8.49 -6.78 -3.56
N LEU A 112 8.43 -6.35 -4.81
CA LEU A 112 9.63 -6.19 -5.64
C LEU A 112 10.55 -5.10 -5.08
N TYR A 113 10.02 -3.93 -4.76
CA TYR A 113 10.81 -2.81 -4.23
C TYR A 113 11.50 -3.18 -2.93
N LYS A 114 10.78 -3.82 -2.01
CA LYS A 114 11.34 -4.30 -0.75
C LYS A 114 12.51 -5.25 -1.00
N THR A 115 12.32 -6.25 -1.86
CA THR A 115 13.37 -7.25 -2.17
C THR A 115 14.60 -6.60 -2.78
N VAL A 116 14.41 -5.76 -3.78
CA VAL A 116 15.52 -5.08 -4.48
C VAL A 116 16.28 -4.14 -3.55
N LEU A 117 15.55 -3.33 -2.79
CA LEU A 117 16.19 -2.35 -1.89
C LEU A 117 16.91 -3.02 -0.73
N GLU A 118 16.37 -4.06 -0.14
CA GLU A 118 17.06 -4.83 0.92
C GLU A 118 18.38 -5.42 0.41
N THR A 119 18.40 -5.87 -0.84
CA THR A 119 19.63 -6.38 -1.48
C THR A 119 20.66 -5.27 -1.70
N ILE A 120 20.22 -4.08 -2.14
CA ILE A 120 21.13 -2.98 -2.47
C ILE A 120 21.72 -2.32 -1.23
N ILE A 121 20.89 -2.08 -0.21
CA ILE A 121 21.31 -1.29 0.96
C ILE A 121 21.84 -2.13 2.12
N ASP A 122 21.68 -3.45 2.04
CA ASP A 122 22.05 -4.40 3.11
C ASP A 122 21.46 -3.98 4.50
N ALA A 123 20.21 -3.57 4.48
CA ALA A 123 19.47 -3.11 5.67
C ALA A 123 17.97 -3.40 5.50
N PRO A 124 17.23 -3.53 6.61
CA PRO A 124 15.79 -3.76 6.55
C PRO A 124 15.04 -2.63 5.81
N VAL A 125 14.08 -3.01 4.98
CA VAL A 125 13.19 -2.11 4.27
C VAL A 125 11.75 -2.39 4.70
N ARG A 126 11.07 -1.34 5.16
CA ARG A 126 9.63 -1.36 5.41
C ARG A 126 8.90 -0.95 4.14
N ALA A 127 7.89 -1.71 3.77
CA ALA A 127 7.06 -1.41 2.62
C ALA A 127 5.61 -1.17 3.07
N GLY A 128 4.96 -0.17 2.53
CA GLY A 128 3.58 0.16 2.87
C GLY A 128 2.75 0.61 1.66
N LEU A 129 1.54 0.09 1.58
CA LEU A 129 0.53 0.54 0.63
C LEU A 129 -0.36 1.59 1.30
N ILE A 130 -0.43 2.77 0.73
CA ILE A 130 -1.32 3.86 1.16
C ILE A 130 -2.42 4.03 0.12
N ASP A 131 -3.66 3.93 0.55
CA ASP A 131 -4.83 4.15 -0.28
C ASP A 131 -5.84 5.03 0.47
N ASN A 132 -6.76 5.67 -0.23
CA ASN A 132 -7.87 6.39 0.38
C ASN A 132 -9.04 5.48 0.76
N LYS A 133 -8.96 4.21 0.42
CA LYS A 133 -10.00 3.21 0.64
C LYS A 133 -9.39 1.81 0.63
N ILE A 134 -9.45 1.13 1.76
CA ILE A 134 -9.00 -0.25 1.86
C ILE A 134 -10.19 -1.20 1.75
N TYR A 135 -10.16 -2.07 0.74
CA TYR A 135 -11.18 -3.10 0.58
C TYR A 135 -11.03 -4.20 1.62
N TYR A 136 -12.15 -4.66 2.18
CA TYR A 136 -12.14 -5.76 3.13
C TYR A 136 -11.47 -7.02 2.57
N ARG A 137 -11.69 -7.33 1.31
CA ARG A 137 -11.03 -8.44 0.61
C ARG A 137 -9.51 -8.30 0.54
N THR A 138 -9.00 -7.09 0.36
CA THR A 138 -7.56 -6.79 0.40
C THR A 138 -7.01 -7.01 1.80
N TYR A 139 -7.68 -6.48 2.81
CA TYR A 139 -7.34 -6.70 4.21
C TYR A 139 -7.30 -8.19 4.57
N CYS A 140 -8.31 -8.97 4.15
CA CYS A 140 -8.35 -10.42 4.38
C CYS A 140 -7.16 -11.14 3.74
N ALA A 141 -6.74 -10.73 2.53
CA ALA A 141 -5.58 -11.30 1.87
C ALA A 141 -4.29 -11.04 2.65
N PHE A 142 -4.09 -9.80 3.13
CA PHE A 142 -2.94 -9.43 3.97
C PHE A 142 -2.88 -10.25 5.25
N LEU A 143 -4.02 -10.35 5.95
CA LEU A 143 -4.12 -11.08 7.21
C LEU A 143 -3.88 -12.58 7.03
N LYS A 144 -4.54 -13.17 6.03
CA LYS A 144 -4.46 -14.63 5.78
C LYS A 144 -3.07 -15.06 5.35
N HIS A 145 -2.42 -14.30 4.49
CA HIS A 145 -1.11 -14.64 3.93
C HIS A 145 0.06 -14.00 4.66
N ARG A 146 -0.20 -13.25 5.73
CA ARG A 146 0.80 -12.57 6.54
C ARG A 146 1.80 -11.78 5.70
N LEU A 147 1.30 -10.94 4.82
CA LEU A 147 2.14 -10.16 3.93
C LEU A 147 3.07 -9.22 4.72
N PRO A 148 4.36 -9.13 4.39
CA PRO A 148 5.34 -8.28 5.08
C PRO A 148 5.24 -6.81 4.67
N ILE A 149 4.04 -6.31 4.51
CA ILE A 149 3.71 -4.97 4.03
C ILE A 149 2.68 -4.38 4.98
N ALA A 150 2.81 -3.10 5.31
CA ALA A 150 1.76 -2.38 6.03
C ALA A 150 0.67 -1.92 5.04
N LEU A 151 -0.58 -2.04 5.46
CA LEU A 151 -1.75 -1.59 4.72
C LEU A 151 -2.30 -0.36 5.43
N MET A 152 -2.36 0.76 4.75
CA MET A 152 -2.67 2.06 5.33
C MET A 152 -3.80 2.74 4.57
N ASP A 153 -4.73 3.26 5.34
CA ASP A 153 -5.84 4.08 4.88
C ASP A 153 -5.58 5.53 5.31
N PHE A 154 -5.33 6.41 4.35
CA PHE A 154 -5.11 7.82 4.60
C PHE A 154 -6.38 8.62 4.33
N GLN A 155 -6.88 9.24 5.38
CA GLN A 155 -8.11 10.02 5.34
C GLN A 155 -7.84 11.46 5.78
N LYS A 156 -7.73 12.37 4.80
CA LYS A 156 -7.45 13.77 5.02
C LYS A 156 -6.08 14.04 5.67
N ASP A 157 -6.08 14.04 7.01
CA ASP A 157 -4.94 14.32 7.89
C ASP A 157 -4.64 13.17 8.84
N ARG A 158 -5.33 12.04 8.66
CA ARG A 158 -5.21 10.87 9.54
C ARG A 158 -4.82 9.65 8.74
N ILE A 159 -3.91 8.88 9.32
CA ILE A 159 -3.56 7.57 8.82
C ILE A 159 -4.08 6.49 9.75
N PHE A 160 -4.72 5.50 9.16
CA PHE A 160 -5.13 4.28 9.85
C PHE A 160 -4.33 3.11 9.30
N VAL A 161 -3.89 2.24 10.16
CA VAL A 161 -3.11 1.06 9.79
C VAL A 161 -3.92 -0.20 10.15
N PRO A 162 -4.86 -0.62 9.30
CA PRO A 162 -5.65 -1.82 9.55
C PRO A 162 -4.82 -3.08 9.63
N TYR A 163 -3.67 -3.11 8.97
CA TYR A 163 -2.73 -4.21 9.03
C TYR A 163 -1.29 -3.68 9.00
N ASN A 164 -0.48 -4.13 9.95
CA ASN A 164 0.96 -3.86 9.97
C ASN A 164 1.75 -5.16 9.82
N GLY A 165 2.29 -5.38 8.62
CA GLY A 165 3.10 -6.54 8.30
C GLY A 165 4.59 -6.39 8.60
N TRP A 166 5.01 -5.26 9.16
CA TRP A 166 6.45 -5.02 9.40
C TRP A 166 7.03 -5.92 10.50
N ASP A 167 6.19 -6.34 11.44
CA ASP A 167 6.57 -7.23 12.52
C ASP A 167 6.41 -8.72 12.16
N VAL A 168 6.01 -9.01 10.94
CA VAL A 168 5.94 -10.39 10.45
C VAL A 168 7.35 -10.89 10.22
N ILE A 169 7.81 -11.70 11.13
CA ILE A 169 9.09 -12.40 10.99
C ILE A 169 8.94 -13.39 9.85
N GLN A 170 9.72 -13.19 8.80
CA GLN A 170 9.88 -14.20 7.75
C GLN A 170 10.75 -15.33 8.33
N CYS A 171 10.11 -16.46 8.54
CA CYS A 171 10.84 -17.70 8.83
C CYS A 171 11.46 -18.24 7.55
#